data_91899ce7f3c956de83ecd32454af4a0e
#
_entry.id   91899ce7f3c956de83ecd32454af4a0e
#
_cell.length_a   1.000
_cell.length_b   1.000
_cell.length_c   1.000
_cell.angle_alpha   90.00
_cell.angle_beta   90.00
_cell.angle_gamma   90.00
#
_symmetry.space_group_name_H-M   'P 1'
#
loop_
_entity.id
_entity.type
_entity.pdbx_description
1 polymer ?
#
loop_
_entity_poly.entity_id
_entity_poly.type
_entity_poly.pdbx_seq_one_letter_code
_entity_poly.pdbx_strand_id
1 'polypeptide(L)'
;MISIRAIALFTAIITWLTAVYGSVPIIVNTPRHQRAAMNLCSDASHQLRKGDVASAKRNVDAALRIDPKLWPALYIRAEIFRKEGKYELAIQDCNEALRQYPGCVEASLLRASIKMQLRQYEEALKEYNYLISLHPRPVTLARALSDRAWFQATCPNASFRNGQQAVKDAKAACSIMVWKDESMIDTLAVACAETGDFDSAARYAAQALAMKGISAHDEKVFREHLALFQQRKRIPVTQ
;
A
#
# COMPACT_ATOMS: atom_id res chain seq x y z
N MET A 1 -14.57 46.24 -5.60
CA MET A 1 -15.44 45.28 -6.29
C MET A 1 -14.53 44.38 -7.16
N ILE A 2 -14.36 43.12 -6.75
CA ILE A 2 -13.60 42.13 -7.55
C ILE A 2 -14.51 41.75 -8.72
N SER A 3 -14.03 41.95 -9.95
CA SER A 3 -14.81 41.71 -11.16
C SER A 3 -15.20 40.22 -11.28
N ILE A 4 -16.44 39.96 -11.73
CA ILE A 4 -16.96 38.62 -11.99
C ILE A 4 -16.01 37.80 -12.92
N ARG A 5 -15.30 38.49 -13.81
CA ARG A 5 -14.28 37.88 -14.68
C ARG A 5 -13.05 37.35 -13.91
N ALA A 6 -12.66 38.00 -12.81
CA ALA A 6 -11.54 37.51 -11.98
C ALA A 6 -11.91 36.24 -11.20
N ILE A 7 -13.17 36.12 -10.77
CA ILE A 7 -13.68 34.91 -10.09
C ILE A 7 -13.76 33.74 -11.07
N ALA A 8 -14.23 33.97 -12.30
CA ALA A 8 -14.31 32.93 -13.33
C ALA A 8 -12.90 32.41 -13.78
N LEU A 9 -11.93 33.31 -13.84
CA LEU A 9 -10.51 32.90 -14.15
C LEU A 9 -9.91 32.11 -13.00
N PHE A 10 -10.20 32.47 -11.74
CA PHE A 10 -9.70 31.75 -10.56
C PHE A 10 -10.31 30.34 -10.45
N THR A 11 -11.60 30.19 -10.75
CA THR A 11 -12.25 28.87 -10.78
C THR A 11 -11.75 28.00 -11.93
N ALA A 12 -11.50 28.57 -13.11
CA ALA A 12 -10.93 27.84 -14.26
C ALA A 12 -9.49 27.36 -14.01
N ILE A 13 -8.67 28.17 -13.33
CA ILE A 13 -7.29 27.78 -12.94
C ILE A 13 -7.33 26.67 -11.88
N ILE A 14 -8.23 26.73 -10.92
CA ILE A 14 -8.38 25.70 -9.88
C ILE A 14 -8.84 24.38 -10.50
N THR A 15 -9.80 24.40 -11.42
CA THR A 15 -10.26 23.19 -12.12
C THR A 15 -9.19 22.61 -13.05
N TRP A 16 -8.38 23.44 -13.68
CA TRP A 16 -7.26 22.99 -14.50
C TRP A 16 -6.12 22.38 -13.65
N LEU A 17 -5.78 23.00 -12.53
CA LEU A 17 -4.78 22.47 -11.58
C LEU A 17 -5.24 21.14 -10.97
N THR A 18 -6.51 20.97 -10.65
CA THR A 18 -7.05 19.68 -10.15
C THR A 18 -7.05 18.59 -11.22
N ALA A 19 -7.23 18.94 -12.49
CA ALA A 19 -7.16 18.00 -13.62
C ALA A 19 -5.71 17.56 -13.93
N VAL A 20 -4.73 18.46 -13.75
CA VAL A 20 -3.31 18.19 -14.10
C VAL A 20 -2.53 17.54 -12.95
N TYR A 21 -2.84 17.88 -11.69
CA TYR A 21 -2.07 17.41 -10.52
C TYR A 21 -2.80 16.37 -9.66
N GLY A 22 -3.97 15.88 -10.13
CA GLY A 22 -4.88 15.08 -9.30
C GLY A 22 -5.27 15.87 -8.05
N SER A 23 -6.44 15.64 -7.50
CA SER A 23 -6.95 16.37 -6.34
C SER A 23 -6.02 16.26 -5.13
N VAL A 24 -4.98 17.12 -5.09
CA VAL A 24 -4.47 17.57 -3.80
C VAL A 24 -5.68 18.28 -3.18
N PRO A 25 -6.22 17.84 -2.05
CA PRO A 25 -7.27 18.59 -1.39
C PRO A 25 -6.67 19.96 -1.09
N ILE A 26 -7.06 20.98 -1.87
CA ILE A 26 -6.73 22.37 -1.55
C ILE A 26 -7.44 22.59 -0.21
N ILE A 27 -6.67 22.58 0.87
CA ILE A 27 -7.13 22.85 2.23
C ILE A 27 -7.38 24.36 2.35
N VAL A 28 -8.27 24.85 1.51
CA VAL A 28 -8.77 26.21 1.56
C VAL A 28 -10.06 26.13 2.35
N ASN A 29 -9.99 26.51 3.61
CA ASN A 29 -11.12 26.65 4.52
C ASN A 29 -11.65 25.36 5.20
N THR A 30 -10.77 24.41 5.57
CA THR A 30 -11.20 23.38 6.53
C THR A 30 -11.49 24.01 7.89
N PRO A 31 -12.64 23.73 8.53
CA PRO A 31 -12.89 24.14 9.90
C PRO A 31 -11.72 23.79 10.81
N ARG A 32 -11.46 24.59 11.82
CA ARG A 32 -10.32 24.41 12.74
C ARG A 32 -10.20 22.99 13.32
N HIS A 33 -11.36 22.34 13.52
CA HIS A 33 -11.43 20.96 14.03
C HIS A 33 -10.99 19.92 12.99
N GLN A 34 -11.33 20.11 11.70
CA GLN A 34 -10.88 19.17 10.66
C GLN A 34 -9.36 19.20 10.50
N ARG A 35 -8.75 20.40 10.61
CA ARG A 35 -7.30 20.53 10.60
C ARG A 35 -6.67 19.85 11.80
N ALA A 36 -7.26 19.98 12.99
CA ALA A 36 -6.80 19.27 14.17
C ALA A 36 -6.89 17.75 14.02
N ALA A 37 -7.99 17.24 13.46
CA ALA A 37 -8.14 15.82 13.19
C ALA A 37 -7.12 15.30 12.16
N MET A 38 -6.82 16.06 11.11
CA MET A 38 -5.80 15.72 10.12
C MET A 38 -4.39 15.69 10.73
N ASN A 39 -4.06 16.62 11.63
CA ASN A 39 -2.78 16.60 12.35
C ASN A 39 -2.66 15.34 13.21
N LEU A 40 -3.70 14.97 13.93
CA LEU A 40 -3.73 13.71 14.70
C LEU A 40 -3.52 12.48 13.81
N CYS A 41 -4.07 12.45 12.59
CA CYS A 41 -3.81 11.38 11.63
C CYS A 41 -2.32 11.35 11.20
N SER A 42 -1.73 12.52 10.95
CA SER A 42 -0.31 12.62 10.59
C SER A 42 0.58 12.07 11.70
N ASP A 43 0.32 12.47 12.94
CA ASP A 43 1.05 12.00 14.13
C ASP A 43 0.86 10.49 14.32
N ALA A 44 -0.37 9.98 14.17
CA ALA A 44 -0.67 8.56 14.27
C ALA A 44 0.09 7.74 13.22
N SER A 45 0.12 8.20 11.96
CA SER A 45 0.90 7.54 10.91
C SER A 45 2.40 7.52 11.22
N HIS A 46 2.93 8.61 11.78
CA HIS A 46 4.33 8.68 12.18
C HIS A 46 4.65 7.71 13.34
N GLN A 47 3.78 7.65 14.35
CA GLN A 47 3.91 6.73 15.49
C GLN A 47 3.83 5.27 15.02
N LEU A 48 2.92 4.96 14.09
CA LEU A 48 2.77 3.61 13.56
C LEU A 48 4.02 3.13 12.82
N ARG A 49 4.68 4.03 12.08
CA ARG A 49 5.98 3.74 11.43
C ARG A 49 7.10 3.50 12.44
N LYS A 50 7.04 4.14 13.60
CA LYS A 50 7.99 3.93 14.71
C LYS A 50 7.67 2.69 15.57
N GLY A 51 6.55 2.01 15.28
CA GLY A 51 6.09 0.86 16.08
C GLY A 51 5.31 1.23 17.34
N ASP A 52 5.08 2.51 17.61
CA ASP A 52 4.27 2.97 18.76
C ASP A 52 2.77 2.90 18.43
N VAL A 53 2.27 1.67 18.43
CA VAL A 53 0.85 1.37 18.13
C VAL A 53 -0.08 2.01 19.17
N ALA A 54 0.33 2.07 20.45
CA ALA A 54 -0.52 2.61 21.50
C ALA A 54 -0.79 4.12 21.33
N SER A 55 0.26 4.90 21.03
CA SER A 55 0.10 6.32 20.75
C SER A 55 -0.65 6.58 19.46
N ALA A 56 -0.36 5.81 18.40
CA ALA A 56 -1.10 5.88 17.14
C ALA A 56 -2.61 5.68 17.36
N LYS A 57 -2.99 4.68 18.14
CA LYS A 57 -4.39 4.39 18.47
C LYS A 57 -5.07 5.55 19.20
N ARG A 58 -4.41 6.12 20.22
CA ARG A 58 -4.96 7.29 20.93
C ARG A 58 -5.25 8.47 19.99
N ASN A 59 -4.32 8.75 19.08
CA ASN A 59 -4.46 9.85 18.14
C ASN A 59 -5.55 9.59 17.11
N VAL A 60 -5.66 8.38 16.60
CA VAL A 60 -6.73 7.99 15.67
C VAL A 60 -8.11 8.07 16.34
N ASP A 61 -8.23 7.57 17.57
CA ASP A 61 -9.48 7.65 18.34
C ASP A 61 -9.87 9.12 18.62
N ALA A 62 -8.88 9.99 18.87
CA ALA A 62 -9.12 11.41 19.01
C ALA A 62 -9.57 12.06 17.69
N ALA A 63 -8.95 11.71 16.56
CA ALA A 63 -9.35 12.19 15.24
C ALA A 63 -10.78 11.77 14.89
N LEU A 64 -11.15 10.51 15.14
CA LEU A 64 -12.49 9.97 14.87
C LEU A 64 -13.57 10.50 15.83
N ARG A 65 -13.20 10.97 17.04
CA ARG A 65 -14.15 11.73 17.87
C ARG A 65 -14.47 13.09 17.29
N ILE A 66 -13.51 13.73 16.60
CA ILE A 66 -13.74 15.01 15.93
C ILE A 66 -14.54 14.82 14.64
N ASP A 67 -14.13 13.86 13.81
CA ASP A 67 -14.80 13.51 12.56
C ASP A 67 -14.89 11.99 12.41
N PRO A 68 -16.03 11.36 12.73
CA PRO A 68 -16.22 9.92 12.65
C PRO A 68 -16.11 9.33 11.24
N LYS A 69 -16.16 10.17 10.21
CA LYS A 69 -16.07 9.78 8.79
C LYS A 69 -14.76 10.17 8.12
N LEU A 70 -13.77 10.62 8.89
CA LEU A 70 -12.48 11.04 8.38
C LEU A 70 -11.73 9.83 7.81
N TRP A 71 -11.73 9.68 6.47
CA TRP A 71 -11.17 8.51 5.80
C TRP A 71 -9.70 8.23 6.14
N PRO A 72 -8.79 9.22 6.35
CA PRO A 72 -7.42 8.91 6.75
C PRO A 72 -7.35 8.25 8.13
N ALA A 73 -8.20 8.69 9.08
CA ALA A 73 -8.25 8.11 10.41
C ALA A 73 -8.80 6.68 10.38
N LEU A 74 -9.84 6.42 9.57
CA LEU A 74 -10.39 5.08 9.36
C LEU A 74 -9.33 4.15 8.76
N TYR A 75 -8.63 4.59 7.71
CA TYR A 75 -7.54 3.81 7.13
C TYR A 75 -6.45 3.47 8.16
N ILE A 76 -5.97 4.44 8.93
CA ILE A 76 -4.93 4.20 9.94
C ILE A 76 -5.44 3.25 11.04
N ARG A 77 -6.72 3.35 11.44
CA ARG A 77 -7.31 2.41 12.41
C ARG A 77 -7.41 1.00 11.82
N ALA A 78 -7.73 0.88 10.54
CA ALA A 78 -7.71 -0.41 9.85
C ALA A 78 -6.30 -1.03 9.85
N GLU A 79 -5.24 -0.25 9.64
CA GLU A 79 -3.86 -0.75 9.76
C GLU A 79 -3.55 -1.25 11.18
N ILE A 80 -4.01 -0.52 12.20
CA ILE A 80 -3.86 -0.94 13.62
C ILE A 80 -4.63 -2.24 13.86
N PHE A 81 -5.89 -2.33 13.44
CA PHE A 81 -6.69 -3.55 13.58
C PHE A 81 -6.07 -4.75 12.87
N ARG A 82 -5.52 -4.57 11.67
CA ARG A 82 -4.79 -5.63 10.98
C ARG A 82 -3.58 -6.12 11.77
N LYS A 83 -2.79 -5.20 12.34
CA LYS A 83 -1.64 -5.56 13.21
C LYS A 83 -2.08 -6.30 14.50
N GLU A 84 -3.27 -5.99 15.01
CA GLU A 84 -3.88 -6.67 16.16
C GLU A 84 -4.58 -8.00 15.79
N GLY A 85 -4.59 -8.39 14.50
CA GLY A 85 -5.29 -9.60 14.02
C GLY A 85 -6.82 -9.45 13.96
N LYS A 86 -7.34 -8.24 14.12
CA LYS A 86 -8.79 -7.93 14.09
C LYS A 86 -9.24 -7.64 12.66
N TYR A 87 -9.20 -8.65 11.81
CA TYR A 87 -9.34 -8.51 10.36
C TYR A 87 -10.70 -7.98 9.92
N GLU A 88 -11.77 -8.44 10.56
CA GLU A 88 -13.14 -8.00 10.23
C GLU A 88 -13.33 -6.51 10.52
N LEU A 89 -12.82 -6.02 11.66
CA LEU A 89 -12.87 -4.59 11.99
C LEU A 89 -12.03 -3.76 11.02
N ALA A 90 -10.87 -4.28 10.62
CA ALA A 90 -10.02 -3.62 9.64
C ALA A 90 -10.73 -3.52 8.27
N ILE A 91 -11.42 -4.56 7.82
CA ILE A 91 -12.22 -4.53 6.58
C ILE A 91 -13.37 -3.52 6.68
N GLN A 92 -14.06 -3.45 7.83
CA GLN A 92 -15.14 -2.48 8.04
C GLN A 92 -14.63 -1.04 7.91
N ASP A 93 -13.48 -0.73 8.52
CA ASP A 93 -12.88 0.58 8.44
C ASP A 93 -12.37 0.90 7.02
N CYS A 94 -11.78 -0.08 6.31
CA CYS A 94 -11.42 0.08 4.91
C CYS A 94 -12.64 0.38 4.03
N ASN A 95 -13.76 -0.33 4.24
CA ASN A 95 -14.99 -0.12 3.50
C ASN A 95 -15.56 1.28 3.75
N GLU A 96 -15.54 1.73 5.01
CA GLU A 96 -16.01 3.08 5.35
C GLU A 96 -15.08 4.15 4.77
N ALA A 97 -13.75 3.97 4.83
CA ALA A 97 -12.80 4.87 4.22
C ALA A 97 -13.02 4.99 2.71
N LEU A 98 -13.25 3.87 2.02
CA LEU A 98 -13.54 3.84 0.58
C LEU A 98 -14.91 4.43 0.24
N ARG A 99 -15.88 4.33 1.13
CA ARG A 99 -17.18 4.99 0.96
C ARG A 99 -17.04 6.52 1.03
N GLN A 100 -16.19 7.02 1.91
CA GLN A 100 -15.92 8.45 2.04
C GLN A 100 -15.00 8.96 0.92
N TYR A 101 -14.02 8.17 0.52
CA TYR A 101 -13.07 8.49 -0.54
C TYR A 101 -12.81 7.24 -1.41
N PRO A 102 -13.59 7.05 -2.49
CA PRO A 102 -13.45 5.87 -3.38
C PRO A 102 -12.06 5.74 -4.03
N GLY A 103 -11.32 6.83 -4.15
CA GLY A 103 -9.95 6.86 -4.66
C GLY A 103 -8.86 6.51 -3.62
N CYS A 104 -9.22 6.06 -2.42
CA CYS A 104 -8.25 5.66 -1.40
C CYS A 104 -7.62 4.29 -1.75
N VAL A 105 -6.55 4.34 -2.53
CA VAL A 105 -5.86 3.11 -2.96
C VAL A 105 -5.23 2.37 -1.79
N GLU A 106 -4.74 3.10 -0.80
CA GLU A 106 -4.15 2.54 0.40
C GLU A 106 -5.15 1.67 1.18
N ALA A 107 -6.39 2.11 1.31
CA ALA A 107 -7.44 1.34 1.96
C ALA A 107 -7.83 0.10 1.13
N SER A 108 -7.84 0.20 -0.20
CA SER A 108 -8.10 -0.94 -1.08
C SER A 108 -6.97 -1.98 -1.02
N LEU A 109 -5.71 -1.56 -1.08
CA LEU A 109 -4.56 -2.46 -0.95
C LEU A 109 -4.53 -3.15 0.41
N LEU A 110 -4.80 -2.41 1.48
CA LEU A 110 -4.90 -2.96 2.82
C LEU A 110 -6.01 -4.01 2.90
N ARG A 111 -7.20 -3.72 2.36
CA ARG A 111 -8.33 -4.64 2.34
C ARG A 111 -8.02 -5.91 1.53
N ALA A 112 -7.36 -5.78 0.38
CA ALA A 112 -6.93 -6.92 -0.42
C ALA A 112 -5.93 -7.81 0.34
N SER A 113 -4.95 -7.21 1.02
CA SER A 113 -3.98 -7.96 1.83
C SER A 113 -4.63 -8.69 3.02
N ILE A 114 -5.64 -8.08 3.66
CA ILE A 114 -6.40 -8.73 4.73
C ILE A 114 -7.22 -9.89 4.19
N LYS A 115 -7.88 -9.73 3.03
CA LYS A 115 -8.62 -10.81 2.37
C LYS A 115 -7.72 -12.01 2.05
N MET A 116 -6.47 -11.76 1.63
CA MET A 116 -5.48 -12.82 1.44
C MET A 116 -5.26 -13.60 2.75
N GLN A 117 -5.12 -12.91 3.89
CA GLN A 117 -4.93 -13.54 5.20
C GLN A 117 -6.15 -14.34 5.65
N LEU A 118 -7.35 -13.87 5.30
CA LEU A 118 -8.63 -14.56 5.54
C LEU A 118 -8.90 -15.70 4.54
N ARG A 119 -7.94 -16.02 3.66
CA ARG A 119 -8.06 -17.02 2.57
C ARG A 119 -9.15 -16.71 1.54
N GLN A 120 -9.60 -15.47 1.46
CA GLN A 120 -10.52 -14.96 0.44
C GLN A 120 -9.72 -14.55 -0.80
N TYR A 121 -9.07 -15.55 -1.42
CA TYR A 121 -8.04 -15.31 -2.44
C TYR A 121 -8.61 -14.72 -3.73
N GLU A 122 -9.81 -15.15 -4.13
CA GLU A 122 -10.47 -14.65 -5.34
C GLU A 122 -10.82 -13.16 -5.19
N GLU A 123 -11.37 -12.77 -4.06
CA GLU A 123 -11.73 -11.39 -3.76
C GLU A 123 -10.49 -10.49 -3.65
N ALA A 124 -9.41 -11.01 -3.07
CA ALA A 124 -8.14 -10.28 -3.00
C ALA A 124 -7.58 -10.02 -4.42
N LEU A 125 -7.55 -11.05 -5.27
CA LEU A 125 -7.06 -10.91 -6.64
C LEU A 125 -7.93 -9.98 -7.48
N LYS A 126 -9.26 -10.06 -7.35
CA LYS A 126 -10.20 -9.13 -8.02
C LYS A 126 -9.90 -7.68 -7.63
N GLU A 127 -9.60 -7.44 -6.37
CA GLU A 127 -9.31 -6.10 -5.87
C GLU A 127 -7.99 -5.54 -6.42
N TYR A 128 -6.91 -6.33 -6.43
CA TYR A 128 -5.65 -5.94 -7.07
C TYR A 128 -5.84 -5.65 -8.58
N ASN A 129 -6.55 -6.52 -9.29
CA ASN A 129 -6.83 -6.33 -10.71
C ASN A 129 -7.61 -5.04 -10.97
N TYR A 130 -8.64 -4.77 -10.16
CA TYR A 130 -9.42 -3.54 -10.24
C TYR A 130 -8.55 -2.31 -10.03
N LEU A 131 -7.72 -2.27 -8.98
CA LEU A 131 -6.83 -1.15 -8.71
C LEU A 131 -5.87 -0.86 -9.87
N ILE A 132 -5.29 -1.91 -10.44
CA ILE A 132 -4.37 -1.78 -11.59
C ILE A 132 -5.10 -1.26 -12.82
N SER A 133 -6.35 -1.70 -13.05
CA SER A 133 -7.18 -1.27 -14.18
C SER A 133 -7.58 0.21 -14.13
N LEU A 134 -7.58 0.82 -12.95
CA LEU A 134 -7.85 2.25 -12.78
C LEU A 134 -6.72 3.15 -13.27
N HIS A 135 -5.58 2.58 -13.70
CA HIS A 135 -4.37 3.32 -14.10
C HIS A 135 -4.00 4.43 -13.10
N PRO A 136 -3.80 4.07 -11.82
CA PRO A 136 -3.54 5.04 -10.78
C PRO A 136 -2.19 5.74 -11.01
N ARG A 137 -1.88 6.75 -10.17
CA ARG A 137 -0.57 7.43 -10.20
C ARG A 137 0.59 6.43 -10.12
N PRO A 138 1.75 6.71 -10.74
CA PRO A 138 2.85 5.73 -10.88
C PRO A 138 3.23 5.02 -9.59
N VAL A 139 3.43 5.75 -8.49
CA VAL A 139 3.80 5.16 -7.18
C VAL A 139 2.73 4.19 -6.67
N THR A 140 1.46 4.55 -6.85
CA THR A 140 0.32 3.72 -6.46
C THR A 140 0.21 2.47 -7.34
N LEU A 141 0.44 2.63 -8.66
CA LEU A 141 0.48 1.51 -9.60
C LEU A 141 1.61 0.54 -9.25
N ALA A 142 2.80 1.05 -8.93
CA ALA A 142 3.93 0.23 -8.52
C ALA A 142 3.60 -0.62 -7.28
N ARG A 143 2.97 -0.01 -6.27
CA ARG A 143 2.53 -0.76 -5.06
C ARG A 143 1.51 -1.83 -5.40
N ALA A 144 0.46 -1.51 -6.17
CA ALA A 144 -0.56 -2.47 -6.56
C ALA A 144 0.02 -3.65 -7.37
N LEU A 145 0.95 -3.37 -8.28
CA LEU A 145 1.67 -4.39 -9.04
C LEU A 145 2.55 -5.26 -8.13
N SER A 146 3.31 -4.65 -7.22
CA SER A 146 4.15 -5.37 -6.27
C SER A 146 3.33 -6.28 -5.34
N ASP A 147 2.22 -5.76 -4.80
CA ASP A 147 1.36 -6.53 -3.90
C ASP A 147 0.68 -7.70 -4.65
N ARG A 148 0.24 -7.49 -5.90
CA ARG A 148 -0.29 -8.59 -6.72
C ARG A 148 0.80 -9.61 -7.08
N ALA A 149 2.00 -9.16 -7.37
CA ALA A 149 3.14 -10.05 -7.64
C ALA A 149 3.46 -10.92 -6.42
N TRP A 150 3.53 -10.31 -5.24
CA TRP A 150 3.71 -11.04 -4.00
C TRP A 150 2.60 -12.08 -3.78
N PHE A 151 1.34 -11.67 -3.93
CA PHE A 151 0.19 -12.58 -3.83
C PHE A 151 0.34 -13.77 -4.78
N GLN A 152 0.61 -13.52 -6.07
CA GLN A 152 0.71 -14.58 -7.07
C GLN A 152 1.96 -15.45 -6.95
N ALA A 153 3.00 -14.98 -6.27
CA ALA A 153 4.18 -15.79 -5.99
C ALA A 153 4.05 -16.63 -4.72
N THR A 154 3.24 -16.17 -3.74
CA THR A 154 3.24 -16.73 -2.38
C THR A 154 1.90 -17.25 -1.90
N CYS A 155 0.83 -17.19 -2.73
CA CYS A 155 -0.48 -17.64 -2.29
C CYS A 155 -0.45 -19.10 -1.83
N PRO A 156 -0.95 -19.43 -0.61
CA PRO A 156 -1.04 -20.80 -0.13
C PRO A 156 -1.82 -21.73 -1.07
N ASN A 157 -2.88 -21.21 -1.68
CA ASN A 157 -3.63 -21.93 -2.71
C ASN A 157 -2.92 -21.83 -4.07
N ALA A 158 -2.38 -22.96 -4.54
CA ALA A 158 -1.62 -23.05 -5.78
C ALA A 158 -2.41 -22.60 -7.02
N SER A 159 -3.75 -22.69 -7.02
CA SER A 159 -4.58 -22.25 -8.15
C SER A 159 -4.53 -20.75 -8.41
N PHE A 160 -4.12 -19.97 -7.42
CA PHE A 160 -3.94 -18.52 -7.52
C PHE A 160 -2.49 -18.10 -7.77
N ARG A 161 -1.54 -19.06 -7.74
CA ARG A 161 -0.14 -18.73 -8.06
C ARG A 161 0.06 -18.60 -9.57
N ASN A 162 0.78 -17.56 -9.95
CA ASN A 162 1.19 -17.32 -11.32
C ASN A 162 2.56 -16.63 -11.33
N GLY A 163 3.63 -17.41 -11.21
CA GLY A 163 4.99 -16.91 -11.14
C GLY A 163 5.38 -16.04 -12.35
N GLN A 164 4.93 -16.38 -13.55
CA GLN A 164 5.23 -15.58 -14.76
C GLN A 164 4.59 -14.19 -14.69
N GLN A 165 3.32 -14.10 -14.29
CA GLN A 165 2.66 -12.81 -14.10
C GLN A 165 3.28 -12.05 -12.93
N ALA A 166 3.64 -12.73 -11.84
CA ALA A 166 4.30 -12.13 -10.69
C ALA A 166 5.64 -11.48 -11.10
N VAL A 167 6.48 -12.16 -11.89
CA VAL A 167 7.74 -11.58 -12.42
C VAL A 167 7.47 -10.36 -13.29
N LYS A 168 6.46 -10.40 -14.16
CA LYS A 168 6.09 -9.28 -15.02
C LYS A 168 5.68 -8.05 -14.19
N ASP A 169 4.82 -8.26 -13.21
CA ASP A 169 4.32 -7.20 -12.34
C ASP A 169 5.42 -6.60 -11.46
N ALA A 170 6.23 -7.46 -10.80
CA ALA A 170 7.32 -7.01 -9.96
C ALA A 170 8.39 -6.24 -10.75
N LYS A 171 8.73 -6.67 -11.97
CA LYS A 171 9.62 -5.91 -12.87
C LYS A 171 9.05 -4.55 -13.22
N ALA A 172 7.75 -4.47 -13.53
CA ALA A 172 7.08 -3.21 -13.82
C ALA A 172 7.10 -2.28 -12.60
N ALA A 173 6.82 -2.79 -11.41
CA ALA A 173 6.89 -2.04 -10.15
C ALA A 173 8.30 -1.48 -9.90
N CYS A 174 9.35 -2.31 -10.00
CA CYS A 174 10.74 -1.89 -9.87
C CYS A 174 11.11 -0.79 -10.89
N SER A 175 10.66 -0.94 -12.14
CA SER A 175 10.93 0.05 -13.20
C SER A 175 10.27 1.39 -12.92
N ILE A 176 9.02 1.41 -12.47
CA ILE A 176 8.30 2.62 -12.09
C ILE A 176 9.02 3.33 -10.93
N MET A 177 9.51 2.58 -9.95
CA MET A 177 10.25 3.11 -8.79
C MET A 177 11.75 3.31 -9.07
N VAL A 178 12.15 3.17 -10.34
CA VAL A 178 13.55 3.36 -10.78
C VAL A 178 14.54 2.52 -9.96
N TRP A 179 14.11 1.31 -9.59
CA TRP A 179 14.89 0.33 -8.79
C TRP A 179 15.37 0.87 -7.42
N LYS A 180 14.63 1.80 -6.81
CA LYS A 180 14.97 2.45 -5.54
C LYS A 180 14.13 1.98 -4.35
N ASP A 181 13.36 0.91 -4.51
CA ASP A 181 12.53 0.32 -3.47
C ASP A 181 12.99 -1.12 -3.23
N GLU A 182 13.62 -1.36 -2.10
CA GLU A 182 14.20 -2.66 -1.74
C GLU A 182 13.14 -3.76 -1.60
N SER A 183 11.97 -3.40 -1.07
CA SER A 183 10.87 -4.37 -0.88
C SER A 183 10.32 -4.85 -2.23
N MET A 184 10.24 -3.97 -3.22
CA MET A 184 9.80 -4.34 -4.57
C MET A 184 10.84 -5.20 -5.29
N ILE A 185 12.13 -4.95 -5.04
CA ILE A 185 13.22 -5.79 -5.59
C ILE A 185 13.19 -7.18 -4.94
N ASP A 186 12.94 -7.28 -3.64
CA ASP A 186 12.77 -8.58 -2.97
C ASP A 186 11.52 -9.32 -3.47
N THR A 187 10.41 -8.61 -3.68
CA THR A 187 9.22 -9.19 -4.32
C THR A 187 9.55 -9.79 -5.70
N LEU A 188 10.41 -9.14 -6.49
CA LEU A 188 10.87 -9.69 -7.75
C LEU A 188 11.74 -10.94 -7.56
N ALA A 189 12.58 -10.95 -6.53
CA ALA A 189 13.36 -12.13 -6.19
C ALA A 189 12.45 -13.33 -5.86
N VAL A 190 11.44 -13.11 -5.04
CA VAL A 190 10.43 -14.12 -4.66
C VAL A 190 9.66 -14.61 -5.91
N ALA A 191 9.25 -13.71 -6.78
CA ALA A 191 8.57 -14.07 -8.02
C ALA A 191 9.45 -14.91 -8.96
N CYS A 192 10.74 -14.59 -9.08
CA CYS A 192 11.70 -15.42 -9.84
C CYS A 192 11.84 -16.83 -9.22
N ALA A 193 11.92 -16.93 -7.89
CA ALA A 193 12.00 -18.22 -7.22
C ALA A 193 10.74 -19.07 -7.47
N GLU A 194 9.54 -18.46 -7.57
CA GLU A 194 8.31 -19.17 -7.90
C GLU A 194 8.35 -19.77 -9.32
N THR A 195 9.01 -19.13 -10.27
CA THR A 195 9.23 -19.69 -11.62
C THR A 195 10.35 -20.72 -11.70
N GLY A 196 11.11 -20.94 -10.63
CA GLY A 196 12.29 -21.81 -10.60
C GLY A 196 13.60 -21.13 -11.05
N ASP A 197 13.56 -19.84 -11.38
CA ASP A 197 14.77 -19.06 -11.72
C ASP A 197 15.47 -18.60 -10.44
N PHE A 198 16.11 -19.54 -9.74
CA PHE A 198 16.79 -19.28 -8.47
C PHE A 198 18.06 -18.43 -8.62
N ASP A 199 18.67 -18.40 -9.79
CA ASP A 199 19.86 -17.60 -10.04
C ASP A 199 19.50 -16.10 -10.10
N SER A 200 18.41 -15.76 -10.79
CA SER A 200 17.84 -14.41 -10.76
C SER A 200 17.29 -14.06 -9.39
N ALA A 201 16.62 -14.99 -8.71
CA ALA A 201 16.08 -14.77 -7.37
C ALA A 201 17.20 -14.40 -6.37
N ALA A 202 18.29 -15.17 -6.33
CA ALA A 202 19.44 -14.87 -5.46
C ALA A 202 20.10 -13.53 -5.80
N ARG A 203 20.22 -13.20 -7.08
CA ARG A 203 20.78 -11.91 -7.54
C ARG A 203 19.92 -10.72 -7.09
N TYR A 204 18.59 -10.77 -7.25
CA TYR A 204 17.72 -9.69 -6.81
C TYR A 204 17.63 -9.58 -5.30
N ALA A 205 17.59 -10.68 -4.55
CA ALA A 205 17.64 -10.64 -3.09
C ALA A 205 18.95 -10.02 -2.58
N ALA A 206 20.10 -10.35 -3.19
CA ALA A 206 21.38 -9.72 -2.87
C ALA A 206 21.39 -8.23 -3.23
N GLN A 207 20.73 -7.82 -4.34
CA GLN A 207 20.58 -6.42 -4.71
C GLN A 207 19.76 -5.65 -3.68
N ALA A 208 18.62 -6.20 -3.20
CA ALA A 208 17.81 -5.60 -2.16
C ALA A 208 18.61 -5.38 -0.86
N LEU A 209 19.39 -6.41 -0.44
CA LEU A 209 20.26 -6.33 0.73
C LEU A 209 21.39 -5.31 0.61
N ALA A 210 21.87 -5.02 -0.60
CA ALA A 210 22.93 -4.04 -0.82
C ALA A 210 22.45 -2.59 -0.79
N MET A 211 21.14 -2.36 -0.69
CA MET A 211 20.59 -1.00 -0.63
C MET A 211 20.87 -0.34 0.72
N LYS A 212 21.04 0.99 0.69
CA LYS A 212 21.30 1.76 1.92
C LYS A 212 19.99 2.12 2.62
N GLY A 213 19.99 2.01 3.95
CA GLY A 213 18.87 2.49 4.77
C GLY A 213 17.74 1.49 4.96
N ILE A 214 17.95 0.23 4.57
CA ILE A 214 16.99 -0.85 4.87
C ILE A 214 16.82 -1.00 6.39
N SER A 215 15.60 -1.36 6.82
CA SER A 215 15.35 -1.61 8.24
C SER A 215 16.02 -2.91 8.69
N ALA A 216 16.33 -3.03 9.99
CA ALA A 216 16.87 -4.28 10.54
C ALA A 216 15.91 -5.47 10.35
N HIS A 217 14.61 -5.20 10.29
CA HIS A 217 13.61 -6.22 10.00
C HIS A 217 13.71 -6.71 8.56
N ASP A 218 13.73 -5.79 7.59
CA ASP A 218 13.80 -6.12 6.17
C ASP A 218 15.14 -6.80 5.83
N GLU A 219 16.24 -6.32 6.43
CA GLU A 219 17.55 -6.95 6.27
C GLU A 219 17.52 -8.43 6.69
N LYS A 220 16.87 -8.74 7.81
CA LYS A 220 16.71 -10.12 8.26
C LYS A 220 15.91 -10.95 7.25
N VAL A 221 14.75 -10.45 6.81
CA VAL A 221 13.89 -11.14 5.85
C VAL A 221 14.61 -11.39 4.53
N PHE A 222 15.28 -10.37 3.97
CA PHE A 222 16.00 -10.52 2.70
C PHE A 222 17.18 -11.49 2.79
N ARG A 223 17.86 -11.56 3.96
CA ARG A 223 18.89 -12.59 4.21
C ARG A 223 18.31 -14.01 4.22
N GLU A 224 17.15 -14.19 4.83
CA GLU A 224 16.45 -15.48 4.86
C GLU A 224 16.02 -15.88 3.43
N HIS A 225 15.48 -14.96 2.65
CA HIS A 225 15.12 -15.19 1.25
C HIS A 225 16.34 -15.56 0.41
N LEU A 226 17.43 -14.79 0.52
CA LEU A 226 18.67 -15.07 -0.21
C LEU A 226 19.22 -16.48 0.10
N ALA A 227 19.23 -16.86 1.39
CA ALA A 227 19.70 -18.17 1.81
C ALA A 227 18.85 -19.32 1.24
N LEU A 228 17.51 -19.13 1.16
CA LEU A 228 16.61 -20.10 0.53
C LEU A 228 16.88 -20.21 -0.97
N PHE A 229 17.03 -19.09 -1.68
CA PHE A 229 17.24 -19.09 -3.13
C PHE A 229 18.59 -19.68 -3.53
N GLN A 230 19.65 -19.46 -2.73
CA GLN A 230 20.95 -20.14 -2.90
C GLN A 230 20.85 -21.66 -2.74
N GLN A 231 19.92 -22.14 -1.90
CA GLN A 231 19.60 -23.56 -1.76
C GLN A 231 18.59 -24.06 -2.81
N ARG A 232 18.24 -23.23 -3.80
CA ARG A 232 17.22 -23.50 -4.84
C ARG A 232 15.86 -23.88 -4.23
N LYS A 233 15.48 -23.22 -3.13
CA LYS A 233 14.20 -23.39 -2.43
C LYS A 233 13.33 -22.14 -2.57
N ARG A 234 12.03 -22.35 -2.72
CA ARG A 234 11.03 -21.29 -2.61
C ARG A 234 10.85 -20.88 -1.15
N ILE A 235 10.30 -19.71 -0.93
CA ILE A 235 9.87 -19.33 0.44
C ILE A 235 8.76 -20.28 0.90
N PRO A 236 8.79 -20.70 2.20
CA PRO A 236 7.76 -21.55 2.76
C PRO A 236 6.41 -20.82 2.72
N VAL A 237 5.42 -21.46 2.18
CA VAL A 237 4.05 -20.96 2.20
C VAL A 237 3.40 -21.46 3.48
N THR A 238 3.20 -20.59 4.46
CA THR A 238 2.47 -20.94 5.69
C THR A 238 1.01 -21.25 5.35
N GLN A 239 0.61 -22.48 5.66
CA GLN A 239 -0.78 -22.94 5.48
C GLN A 239 -1.74 -22.27 6.45
#